data_2885c5fd60e6e4e9eb01f95142b13193
#
_entry.id   2885c5fd60e6e4e9eb01f95142b13193
#
_cell.length_a   1.000
_cell.length_b   1.000
_cell.length_c   1.000
_cell.angle_alpha   90.00
_cell.angle_beta   90.00
_cell.angle_gamma   90.00
#
_symmetry.space_group_name_H-M   'P 1'
#
loop_
_entity.id
_entity.type
_entity.pdbx_description
1 polymer ?
#
loop_
_entity_poly.entity_id
_entity_poly.type
_entity_poly.pdbx_seq_one_letter_code
_entity_poly.pdbx_strand_id
1 'polypeptide(L)'
;FRTREFEQMELEFFCKPDTDLEWFQYWRTFCHNWLLGIGLKDENLRLRDHDPEELCFYSKATTDFEFLFPFGWGELWGVADRTDYDLTQHQNTSGQKMVYREGEGKDMVEYVPYVIEPSLGVERSVLAVLCDAYDEEVVGQDKKGNDDVRVVLHLSLIHI
;
A
#
# COMPACT_ATOMS: atom_id res chain seq x y z
N PHE A 1 16.39 2.95 4.68
CA PHE A 1 15.16 2.51 4.04
C PHE A 1 14.68 1.14 4.56
N ARG A 2 15.58 0.21 4.81
CA ARG A 2 15.30 -1.06 5.49
C ARG A 2 15.84 -1.00 6.90
N THR A 3 14.97 -1.13 7.91
CA THR A 3 15.33 -1.03 9.33
C THR A 3 15.02 -2.35 10.04
N ARG A 4 15.57 -2.53 11.25
CA ARG A 4 15.30 -3.73 12.08
C ARG A 4 14.00 -3.60 12.87
N GLU A 5 13.57 -2.38 13.10
CA GLU A 5 12.37 -2.02 13.84
C GLU A 5 11.56 -1.04 12.99
N PHE A 6 10.30 -1.32 12.77
CA PHE A 6 9.42 -0.55 11.90
C PHE A 6 7.95 -0.81 12.28
N GLU A 7 7.09 0.12 11.89
CA GLU A 7 5.65 -0.03 11.99
C GLU A 7 5.06 -0.32 10.61
N GLN A 8 4.08 -1.22 10.58
CA GLN A 8 3.39 -1.62 9.37
C GLN A 8 1.88 -1.54 9.57
N MET A 9 1.18 -1.00 8.59
CA MET A 9 -0.27 -1.03 8.51
C MET A 9 -0.67 -2.10 7.49
N GLU A 10 -1.42 -3.08 7.94
CA GLU A 10 -1.95 -4.16 7.10
C GLU A 10 -3.47 -4.16 7.19
N LEU A 11 -4.11 -4.30 6.04
CA LEU A 11 -5.55 -4.44 5.94
C LEU A 11 -5.85 -5.80 5.30
N GLU A 12 -6.65 -6.60 5.99
CA GLU A 12 -7.10 -7.90 5.50
C GLU A 12 -8.55 -7.78 5.03
N PHE A 13 -8.76 -7.75 3.73
CA PHE A 13 -10.09 -7.71 3.14
C PHE A 13 -10.49 -9.10 2.67
N PHE A 14 -11.55 -9.64 3.28
CA PHE A 14 -12.07 -10.96 2.96
C PHE A 14 -13.17 -10.86 1.90
N CYS A 15 -13.01 -11.63 0.82
CA CYS A 15 -13.97 -11.68 -0.26
C CYS A 15 -14.37 -13.11 -0.64
N LYS A 16 -15.45 -13.24 -1.40
CA LYS A 16 -15.87 -14.52 -1.95
C LYS A 16 -14.89 -14.98 -3.02
N PRO A 17 -14.51 -16.27 -3.06
CA PRO A 17 -13.74 -16.82 -4.16
C PRO A 17 -14.33 -16.46 -5.52
N ASP A 18 -13.47 -16.26 -6.52
CA ASP A 18 -13.81 -15.82 -7.88
C ASP A 18 -14.28 -14.35 -8.01
N THR A 19 -14.36 -13.57 -6.91
CA THR A 19 -14.55 -12.12 -6.94
C THR A 19 -13.26 -11.36 -6.59
N ASP A 20 -12.21 -12.06 -6.28
CA ASP A 20 -10.94 -11.58 -5.77
C ASP A 20 -10.25 -10.56 -6.70
N LEU A 21 -10.19 -10.84 -8.01
CA LEU A 21 -9.55 -9.92 -8.97
C LEU A 21 -10.30 -8.59 -9.11
N GLU A 22 -11.62 -8.57 -8.97
CA GLU A 22 -12.41 -7.35 -8.96
C GLU A 22 -12.10 -6.52 -7.71
N TRP A 23 -12.07 -7.16 -6.53
CA TRP A 23 -11.69 -6.53 -5.28
C TRP A 23 -10.24 -6.09 -5.26
N PHE A 24 -9.32 -6.85 -5.86
CA PHE A 24 -7.93 -6.45 -6.04
C PHE A 24 -7.82 -5.12 -6.82
N GLN A 25 -8.55 -4.97 -7.93
CA GLN A 25 -8.57 -3.70 -8.69
C GLN A 25 -9.20 -2.56 -7.89
N TYR A 26 -10.25 -2.83 -7.11
CA TYR A 26 -10.84 -1.85 -6.21
C TYR A 26 -9.81 -1.33 -5.21
N TRP A 27 -9.09 -2.23 -4.52
CA TRP A 27 -8.09 -1.85 -3.53
C TRP A 27 -6.89 -1.14 -4.14
N ARG A 28 -6.43 -1.52 -5.33
CA ARG A 28 -5.41 -0.76 -6.07
C ARG A 28 -5.84 0.69 -6.29
N THR A 29 -7.06 0.90 -6.76
CA THR A 29 -7.60 2.23 -7.00
C THR A 29 -7.78 3.01 -5.70
N PHE A 30 -8.27 2.37 -4.65
CA PHE A 30 -8.45 2.98 -3.34
C PHE A 30 -7.10 3.43 -2.76
N CYS A 31 -6.10 2.56 -2.75
CA CYS A 31 -4.77 2.87 -2.22
C CYS A 31 -4.10 4.01 -2.98
N HIS A 32 -4.19 4.02 -4.32
CA HIS A 32 -3.68 5.12 -5.13
C HIS A 32 -4.33 6.46 -4.76
N ASN A 33 -5.66 6.49 -4.73
CA ASN A 33 -6.40 7.70 -4.37
C ASN A 33 -6.11 8.17 -2.94
N TRP A 34 -5.88 7.24 -2.02
CA TRP A 34 -5.51 7.55 -0.65
C TRP A 34 -4.13 8.22 -0.57
N LEU A 35 -3.13 7.71 -1.34
CA LEU A 35 -1.79 8.33 -1.43
C LEU A 35 -1.88 9.76 -1.98
N LEU A 36 -2.68 10.00 -3.02
CA LEU A 36 -2.94 11.35 -3.53
C LEU A 36 -3.64 12.22 -2.47
N GLY A 37 -4.58 11.63 -1.73
CA GLY A 37 -5.34 12.30 -0.66
C GLY A 37 -4.50 12.80 0.50
N ILE A 38 -3.38 12.13 0.82
CA ILE A 38 -2.41 12.58 1.84
C ILE A 38 -1.38 13.57 1.28
N GLY A 39 -1.48 13.93 -0.01
CA GLY A 39 -0.71 14.99 -0.64
C GLY A 39 0.48 14.53 -1.48
N LEU A 40 0.65 13.23 -1.74
CA LEU A 40 1.67 12.76 -2.69
C LEU A 40 1.28 13.13 -4.12
N LYS A 41 2.27 13.53 -4.93
CA LYS A 41 2.08 13.87 -6.33
C LYS A 41 2.05 12.61 -7.19
N ASP A 42 1.09 12.55 -8.11
CA ASP A 42 0.91 11.39 -9.00
C ASP A 42 2.16 11.12 -9.86
N GLU A 43 2.85 12.18 -10.27
CA GLU A 43 4.10 12.08 -11.05
C GLU A 43 5.26 11.38 -10.30
N ASN A 44 5.19 11.34 -8.97
CA ASN A 44 6.16 10.68 -8.09
C ASN A 44 5.70 9.27 -7.66
N LEU A 45 4.57 8.81 -8.19
CA LEU A 45 4.03 7.48 -7.93
C LEU A 45 4.03 6.64 -9.22
N ARG A 46 4.25 5.35 -9.09
CA ARG A 46 3.99 4.38 -10.15
C ARG A 46 3.53 3.05 -9.58
N LEU A 47 2.73 2.33 -10.36
CA LEU A 47 2.33 0.98 -10.05
C LEU A 47 3.23 0.00 -10.81
N ARG A 48 3.69 -1.02 -10.10
CA ARG A 48 4.48 -2.11 -10.65
C ARG A 48 3.77 -3.42 -10.35
N ASP A 49 3.15 -3.98 -11.37
CA ASP A 49 2.57 -5.33 -11.27
C ASP A 49 3.69 -6.37 -11.28
N HIS A 50 3.59 -7.38 -10.44
CA HIS A 50 4.52 -8.50 -10.42
C HIS A 50 4.26 -9.44 -11.59
N ASP A 51 5.32 -9.81 -12.28
CA ASP A 51 5.25 -10.87 -13.28
C ASP A 51 4.94 -12.23 -12.61
N PRO A 52 4.32 -13.19 -13.34
CA PRO A 52 3.98 -14.50 -12.77
C PRO A 52 5.15 -15.24 -12.12
N GLU A 53 6.37 -14.99 -12.58
CA GLU A 53 7.60 -15.60 -12.05
C GLU A 53 8.08 -14.93 -10.74
N GLU A 54 7.63 -13.71 -10.46
CA GLU A 54 7.95 -12.95 -9.24
C GLU A 54 6.91 -13.19 -8.13
N LEU A 55 5.72 -13.68 -8.47
CA LEU A 55 4.66 -13.88 -7.50
C LEU A 55 5.08 -14.88 -6.42
N CYS A 56 4.80 -14.53 -5.19
CA CYS A 56 4.88 -15.48 -4.08
C CYS A 56 3.91 -16.64 -4.32
N PHE A 57 4.27 -17.82 -3.84
CA PHE A 57 3.50 -19.05 -4.01
C PHE A 57 2.06 -19.01 -3.46
N TYR A 58 1.77 -18.05 -2.58
CA TYR A 58 0.46 -17.80 -2.00
C TYR A 58 -0.33 -16.69 -2.72
N SER A 59 0.29 -15.99 -3.66
CA SER A 59 -0.32 -14.82 -4.31
C SER A 59 -0.74 -15.12 -5.74
N LYS A 60 -1.96 -14.72 -6.09
CA LYS A 60 -2.52 -14.79 -7.44
C LYS A 60 -2.18 -13.54 -8.24
N ALA A 61 -2.10 -12.40 -7.58
CA ALA A 61 -1.71 -11.10 -8.13
C ALA A 61 -1.06 -10.24 -7.04
N THR A 62 -0.07 -9.44 -7.42
CA THR A 62 0.56 -8.46 -6.52
C THR A 62 0.91 -7.21 -7.32
N THR A 63 0.66 -6.05 -6.73
CA THR A 63 1.07 -4.74 -7.26
C THR A 63 1.79 -3.97 -6.19
N ASP A 64 2.98 -3.46 -6.49
CA ASP A 64 3.67 -2.49 -5.66
C ASP A 64 3.32 -1.07 -6.12
N PHE A 65 3.06 -0.20 -5.16
CA PHE A 65 3.12 1.24 -5.34
C PHE A 65 4.55 1.67 -5.03
N GLU A 66 5.24 2.19 -6.01
CA GLU A 66 6.58 2.73 -5.84
C GLU A 66 6.52 4.26 -5.83
N PHE A 67 7.32 4.87 -4.95
CA PHE A 67 7.52 6.31 -4.87
C PHE A 67 8.93 6.67 -5.32
N LEU A 68 9.06 7.83 -5.98
CA LEU A 68 10.34 8.38 -6.42
C LEU A 68 11.04 9.09 -5.25
N PHE A 69 11.75 8.31 -4.45
CA PHE A 69 12.61 8.85 -3.39
C PHE A 69 13.86 9.54 -3.97
N PRO A 70 14.60 10.36 -3.20
CA PRO A 70 15.85 10.96 -3.66
C PRO A 70 16.92 9.96 -4.13
N PHE A 71 16.83 8.71 -3.68
CA PHE A 71 17.72 7.61 -4.07
C PHE A 71 17.15 6.73 -5.21
N GLY A 72 16.04 7.12 -5.80
CA GLY A 72 15.35 6.39 -6.88
C GLY A 72 14.04 5.74 -6.45
N TRP A 73 13.45 4.99 -7.37
CA TRP A 73 12.18 4.29 -7.13
C TRP A 73 12.30 3.27 -6.01
N GLY A 74 11.38 3.31 -5.08
CA GLY A 74 11.31 2.37 -3.97
C GLY A 74 9.86 2.03 -3.62
N GLU A 75 9.66 0.79 -3.21
CA GLU A 75 8.37 0.27 -2.78
C GLU A 75 7.86 1.05 -1.56
N LEU A 76 6.64 1.57 -1.66
CA LEU A 76 5.93 2.29 -0.61
C LEU A 76 4.80 1.45 -0.03
N TRP A 77 4.03 0.80 -0.88
CA TRP A 77 2.84 0.03 -0.51
C TRP A 77 2.68 -1.18 -1.41
N GLY A 78 2.41 -2.34 -0.86
CA GLY A 78 2.05 -3.55 -1.61
C GLY A 78 0.56 -3.84 -1.51
N VAL A 79 -0.06 -4.32 -2.59
CA VAL A 79 -1.40 -4.91 -2.57
C VAL A 79 -1.30 -6.30 -3.15
N ALA A 80 -1.69 -7.32 -2.39
CA ALA A 80 -1.62 -8.72 -2.78
C ALA A 80 -2.99 -9.40 -2.72
N ASP A 81 -3.30 -10.18 -3.74
CA ASP A 81 -4.36 -11.19 -3.68
C ASP A 81 -3.74 -12.50 -3.18
N ARG A 82 -3.98 -12.81 -1.92
CA ARG A 82 -3.39 -13.96 -1.20
C ARG A 82 -4.23 -15.22 -1.32
N THR A 83 -5.33 -15.18 -2.05
CA THR A 83 -6.29 -16.28 -2.15
C THR A 83 -6.81 -16.74 -0.78
N ASP A 84 -7.06 -18.01 -0.58
CA ASP A 84 -7.43 -18.64 0.70
C ASP A 84 -6.23 -19.25 1.43
N TYR A 85 -5.03 -18.97 0.95
CA TYR A 85 -3.82 -19.69 1.41
C TYR A 85 -3.64 -19.63 2.92
N ASP A 86 -3.61 -18.44 3.50
CA ASP A 86 -3.34 -18.25 4.93
C ASP A 86 -4.40 -18.89 5.81
N LEU A 87 -5.69 -18.68 5.48
CA LEU A 87 -6.80 -19.27 6.23
C LEU A 87 -6.80 -20.79 6.14
N THR A 88 -6.45 -21.34 4.98
CA THR A 88 -6.32 -22.78 4.77
C THR A 88 -5.18 -23.34 5.60
N GLN A 89 -4.01 -22.67 5.68
CA GLN A 89 -2.90 -23.09 6.53
C GLN A 89 -3.27 -23.04 8.02
N HIS A 90 -3.92 -21.97 8.46
CA HIS A 90 -4.41 -21.84 9.82
C HIS A 90 -5.43 -22.93 10.19
N GLN A 91 -6.36 -23.23 9.28
CA GLN A 91 -7.36 -24.27 9.42
C GLN A 91 -6.71 -25.65 9.58
N ASN A 92 -5.76 -25.98 8.71
CA ASN A 92 -5.04 -27.26 8.71
C ASN A 92 -4.18 -27.45 9.97
N THR A 93 -3.58 -26.37 10.47
CA THR A 93 -2.69 -26.43 11.64
C THR A 93 -3.47 -26.45 12.96
N SER A 94 -4.50 -25.61 13.08
CA SER A 94 -5.27 -25.48 14.32
C SER A 94 -6.41 -26.48 14.47
N GLY A 95 -6.86 -27.06 13.36
CA GLY A 95 -8.06 -27.89 13.32
C GLY A 95 -9.38 -27.09 13.46
N GLN A 96 -9.29 -25.74 13.47
CA GLN A 96 -10.44 -24.85 13.57
C GLN A 96 -10.89 -24.43 12.18
N LYS A 97 -12.21 -24.43 11.93
CA LYS A 97 -12.75 -23.96 10.65
C LYS A 97 -12.61 -22.46 10.49
N MET A 98 -11.98 -22.03 9.41
CA MET A 98 -11.82 -20.63 8.99
C MET A 98 -12.72 -20.35 7.78
N VAL A 99 -14.02 -20.47 7.97
CA VAL A 99 -14.99 -20.38 6.88
C VAL A 99 -16.00 -19.27 7.13
N TYR A 100 -16.42 -18.65 6.04
CA TYR A 100 -17.56 -17.73 6.03
C TYR A 100 -18.83 -18.48 5.61
N ARG A 101 -19.95 -18.11 6.21
CA ARG A 101 -21.28 -18.67 5.91
C ARG A 101 -22.17 -17.57 5.39
N GLU A 102 -22.67 -17.76 4.20
CA GLU A 102 -23.57 -16.83 3.52
C GLU A 102 -24.93 -17.50 3.30
N GLY A 103 -26.03 -16.76 3.54
CA GLY A 103 -27.39 -17.26 3.40
C GLY A 103 -27.94 -17.94 4.65
N GLU A 104 -29.17 -18.45 4.53
CA GLU A 104 -29.89 -19.10 5.62
C GLU A 104 -30.53 -20.44 5.18
N GLY A 105 -30.65 -21.36 6.11
CA GLY A 105 -31.37 -22.63 5.92
C GLY A 105 -30.76 -23.49 4.81
N LYS A 106 -31.57 -23.82 3.78
CA LYS A 106 -31.16 -24.69 2.67
C LYS A 106 -30.26 -23.98 1.63
N ASP A 107 -30.26 -22.65 1.65
CA ASP A 107 -29.48 -21.81 0.72
C ASP A 107 -28.16 -21.36 1.34
N MET A 108 -27.79 -21.90 2.50
CA MET A 108 -26.54 -21.60 3.16
C MET A 108 -25.36 -22.18 2.37
N VAL A 109 -24.43 -21.31 2.02
CA VAL A 109 -23.15 -21.66 1.39
C VAL A 109 -22.01 -21.41 2.37
N GLU A 110 -21.09 -22.35 2.47
CA GLU A 110 -19.90 -22.25 3.31
C GLU A 110 -18.66 -22.27 2.42
N TYR A 111 -17.74 -21.32 2.59
CA TYR A 111 -16.47 -21.25 1.84
C TYR A 111 -15.36 -20.64 2.68
N VAL A 112 -14.10 -20.97 2.35
CA VAL A 112 -12.94 -20.26 2.85
C VAL A 112 -12.81 -18.97 2.04
N PRO A 113 -12.85 -17.76 2.67
CA PRO A 113 -12.74 -16.52 1.94
C PRO A 113 -11.35 -16.37 1.30
N TYR A 114 -11.27 -15.60 0.20
CA TYR A 114 -10.03 -15.07 -0.33
C TYR A 114 -9.69 -13.76 0.37
N VAL A 115 -8.40 -13.43 0.41
CA VAL A 115 -7.88 -12.27 1.13
C VAL A 115 -7.17 -11.35 0.16
N ILE A 116 -7.55 -10.07 0.17
CA ILE A 116 -6.79 -8.99 -0.46
C ILE A 116 -6.11 -8.21 0.66
N GLU A 117 -4.78 -8.12 0.59
CA GLU A 117 -3.94 -7.49 1.60
C GLU A 117 -3.22 -6.27 1.05
N PRO A 118 -3.70 -5.06 1.32
CA PRO A 118 -2.88 -3.85 1.26
C PRO A 118 -1.97 -3.73 2.49
N SER A 119 -0.65 -3.60 2.27
CA SER A 119 0.37 -3.54 3.31
C SER A 119 1.32 -2.35 3.11
N LEU A 120 1.34 -1.42 4.07
CA LEU A 120 2.01 -0.12 4.00
C LEU A 120 2.97 0.08 5.17
N GLY A 121 4.22 0.42 4.90
CA GLY A 121 5.20 0.83 5.92
C GLY A 121 4.97 2.26 6.39
N VAL A 122 4.76 2.47 7.69
CA VAL A 122 4.47 3.79 8.26
C VAL A 122 5.64 4.75 8.04
N GLU A 123 6.86 4.34 8.38
CA GLU A 123 8.06 5.18 8.25
C GLU A 123 8.38 5.52 6.79
N ARG A 124 8.12 4.59 5.86
CA ARG A 124 8.27 4.87 4.43
C ARG A 124 7.27 5.91 3.95
N SER A 125 6.04 5.87 4.45
CA SER A 125 4.99 6.84 4.13
C SER A 125 5.36 8.23 4.65
N VAL A 126 5.83 8.32 5.89
CA VAL A 126 6.33 9.58 6.47
C VAL A 126 7.50 10.13 5.63
N LEU A 127 8.45 9.28 5.26
CA LEU A 127 9.58 9.68 4.41
C LEU A 127 9.10 10.17 3.05
N ALA A 128 8.16 9.48 2.39
CA ALA A 128 7.61 9.88 1.10
C ALA A 128 6.93 11.25 1.17
N VAL A 129 6.08 11.46 2.19
CA VAL A 129 5.40 12.75 2.41
C VAL A 129 6.41 13.89 2.62
N LEU A 130 7.45 13.67 3.43
CA LEU A 130 8.50 14.67 3.65
C LEU A 130 9.30 14.95 2.39
N CYS A 131 9.66 13.92 1.61
CA CYS A 131 10.38 14.09 0.34
C CYS A 131 9.55 14.86 -0.69
N ASP A 132 8.25 14.56 -0.78
CA ASP A 132 7.37 15.19 -1.77
C ASP A 132 6.98 16.63 -1.40
N ALA A 133 6.99 16.94 -0.11
CA ALA A 133 6.72 18.27 0.42
C ALA A 133 7.96 19.18 0.45
N TYR A 134 9.17 18.63 0.29
CA TYR A 134 10.42 19.39 0.35
C TYR A 134 10.54 20.34 -0.84
N ASP A 135 10.93 21.58 -0.54
CA ASP A 135 11.25 22.60 -1.54
C ASP A 135 12.32 23.58 -1.02
N GLU A 136 12.96 24.27 -1.95
CA GLU A 136 13.96 25.30 -1.67
C GLU A 136 13.53 26.62 -2.29
N GLU A 137 13.29 27.63 -1.45
CA GLU A 137 12.88 28.97 -1.87
C GLU A 137 14.05 29.97 -1.75
N VAL A 138 14.31 30.71 -2.81
CA VAL A 138 15.21 31.86 -2.75
C VAL A 138 14.49 33.02 -2.07
N VAL A 139 14.95 33.40 -0.88
CA VAL A 139 14.35 34.45 -0.06
C VAL A 139 15.05 35.80 -0.17
N GLY A 140 16.19 35.87 -0.84
CA GLY A 140 16.97 37.08 -1.03
C GLY A 140 18.35 36.80 -1.56
N GLN A 141 19.26 37.76 -1.37
CA GLN A 141 20.69 37.58 -1.64
C GLN A 141 21.52 38.01 -0.43
N ASP A 142 22.60 37.28 -0.20
CA ASP A 142 23.59 37.63 0.81
C ASP A 142 24.39 38.90 0.42
N LYS A 143 25.22 39.42 1.32
CA LYS A 143 26.05 40.61 1.10
C LYS A 143 27.09 40.43 -0.02
N LYS A 144 27.29 39.21 -0.50
CA LYS A 144 28.24 38.86 -1.58
C LYS A 144 27.51 38.60 -2.92
N GLY A 145 26.16 38.69 -2.95
CA GLY A 145 25.34 38.46 -4.13
C GLY A 145 25.00 37.00 -4.40
N ASN A 146 25.23 36.10 -3.45
CA ASN A 146 24.78 34.72 -3.57
C ASN A 146 23.31 34.62 -3.11
N ASP A 147 22.54 33.72 -3.71
CA ASP A 147 21.18 33.48 -3.32
C ASP A 147 21.10 32.97 -1.87
N ASP A 148 20.23 33.59 -1.10
CA ASP A 148 19.87 33.17 0.26
C ASP A 148 18.69 32.21 0.14
N VAL A 149 18.95 30.90 0.37
CA VAL A 149 18.00 29.81 0.17
C VAL A 149 17.51 29.31 1.50
N ARG A 150 16.19 29.15 1.64
CA ARG A 150 15.61 28.46 2.77
C ARG A 150 14.89 27.17 2.33
N VAL A 151 14.98 26.16 3.17
CA VAL A 151 14.20 24.93 3.04
C VAL A 151 12.79 25.14 3.58
N VAL A 152 11.80 24.71 2.83
CA VAL A 152 10.39 24.72 3.21
C VAL A 152 9.80 23.32 3.00
N LEU A 153 8.72 23.03 3.72
CA LEU A 153 7.94 21.81 3.55
C LEU A 153 6.49 22.20 3.23
N HIS A 154 6.07 21.94 2.01
CA HIS A 154 4.69 22.17 1.55
C HIS A 154 3.78 21.02 1.96
N LEU A 155 3.54 20.90 3.28
CA LEU A 155 2.64 19.90 3.83
C LEU A 155 1.19 20.35 3.67
N SER A 156 0.35 19.46 3.11
CA SER A 156 -1.09 19.69 3.03
C SER A 156 -1.75 19.46 4.39
N LEU A 157 -1.76 20.49 5.24
CA LEU A 157 -2.40 20.47 6.57
C LEU A 157 -3.87 20.93 6.55
N ILE A 158 -4.48 21.02 5.36
CA ILE A 158 -5.82 21.63 5.16
C ILE A 158 -6.94 20.81 5.80
N HIS A 159 -6.69 19.57 6.20
CA HIS A 159 -7.71 18.66 6.71
C HIS A 159 -7.49 18.18 8.14
N ILE A 160 -6.70 18.90 8.92
CA ILE A 160 -6.57 18.68 10.38
C ILE A 160 -7.49 19.63 11.11
#